data_bc8d2720d1c10fe4ed8fc3378f93f0fc
#
_entry.id   bc8d2720d1c10fe4ed8fc3378f93f0fc
#
_cell.length_a   1.000
_cell.length_b   1.000
_cell.length_c   1.000
_cell.angle_alpha   90.00
_cell.angle_beta   90.00
_cell.angle_gamma   90.00
#
_symmetry.space_group_name_H-M   'P 1'
#
loop_
_entity.id
_entity.type
_entity.pdbx_description
1 polymer ?
#
loop_
_entity_poly.entity_id
_entity_poly.type
_entity_poly.pdbx_seq_one_letter_code
_entity_poly.pdbx_strand_id
1 'polypeptide(L)'
;MDDNILLYDIQSGDTLEKIGDKIGMTSDELKDFHNSHCDKMDRLWFNNLVGIRQIIIPKQYKSPSQLKTELEKELPPSSITRYFYANTYSIKESFSGLIQKSFEIEYKVDIRFRDKKDNNHPFEIVDIITYDFLKNGSTPDDKMSSISLACMESISPISFTVPVQGRISGFYEFETLKKKFDEKRKDLEEFFIGDVYKAYLNRFCENLEKQDYVFKLLSSSLLYQLLFPKMDWFHKTSNWTEQFYFLPNSIFLKCSMSAKYNHEGTEIVETQLKGKIKDLFSLQEILRGQSFEDQRDELVDGEIELLYNTDKKTKKMLEAEASLTFKKDQEIFRKQTLKLTQNG
;
A
#
# COMPACT_ATOMS: atom_id res chain seq x y z
N MET A 1 -0.23 38.99 19.88
CA MET A 1 -1.46 38.21 20.13
C MET A 1 -1.49 37.10 19.08
N ASP A 2 -1.73 35.92 19.50
CA ASP A 2 -1.80 34.79 18.56
C ASP A 2 -3.02 35.00 17.67
N ASP A 3 -2.85 35.07 16.36
CA ASP A 3 -3.93 35.39 15.40
C ASP A 3 -5.07 34.35 15.38
N ASN A 4 -4.91 33.27 16.14
CA ASN A 4 -5.80 32.11 16.16
C ASN A 4 -6.74 32.03 17.36
N ILE A 5 -6.73 33.02 18.27
CA ILE A 5 -7.54 33.04 19.48
C ILE A 5 -8.54 34.18 19.47
N LEU A 6 -9.68 33.99 20.16
CA LEU A 6 -10.73 34.99 20.38
C LEU A 6 -11.11 35.00 21.85
N LEU A 7 -11.27 36.21 22.42
CA LEU A 7 -11.82 36.39 23.77
C LEU A 7 -13.36 36.37 23.66
N TYR A 8 -14.00 35.47 24.38
CA TYR A 8 -15.45 35.36 24.46
C TYR A 8 -15.92 35.92 25.83
N ASP A 9 -16.78 36.94 25.79
CA ASP A 9 -17.39 37.49 26.99
C ASP A 9 -18.51 36.57 27.47
N ILE A 10 -18.40 36.03 28.67
CA ILE A 10 -19.37 35.09 29.24
C ILE A 10 -20.68 35.80 29.52
N GLN A 11 -21.75 35.29 28.99
CA GLN A 11 -23.11 35.81 29.18
C GLN A 11 -23.82 35.08 30.32
N SER A 12 -24.85 35.78 30.89
CA SER A 12 -25.66 35.16 31.94
C SER A 12 -26.35 33.86 31.43
N GLY A 13 -26.09 32.76 32.14
CA GLY A 13 -26.60 31.44 31.79
C GLY A 13 -25.72 30.61 30.84
N ASP A 14 -24.53 31.13 30.46
CA ASP A 14 -23.53 30.33 29.77
C ASP A 14 -22.90 29.26 30.71
N THR A 15 -22.60 28.13 30.13
CA THR A 15 -21.81 27.06 30.73
C THR A 15 -20.70 26.64 29.75
N LEU A 16 -19.64 26.01 30.22
CA LEU A 16 -18.61 25.48 29.31
C LEU A 16 -19.19 24.56 28.24
N GLU A 17 -20.18 23.76 28.62
CA GLU A 17 -20.90 22.88 27.68
C GLU A 17 -21.62 23.68 26.59
N LYS A 18 -22.40 24.72 26.96
CA LYS A 18 -23.11 25.54 25.97
C LYS A 18 -22.19 26.36 25.07
N ILE A 19 -21.08 26.86 25.60
CA ILE A 19 -20.07 27.55 24.79
C ILE A 19 -19.37 26.56 23.88
N GLY A 20 -19.00 25.40 24.42
CA GLY A 20 -18.38 24.32 23.67
C GLY A 20 -19.27 23.86 22.49
N ASP A 21 -20.56 23.63 22.74
CA ASP A 21 -21.54 23.26 21.69
C ASP A 21 -21.61 24.28 20.54
N LYS A 22 -21.56 25.59 20.85
CA LYS A 22 -21.57 26.66 19.84
C LYS A 22 -20.35 26.60 18.90
N ILE A 23 -19.23 26.13 19.39
CA ILE A 23 -17.96 26.08 18.65
C ILE A 23 -17.53 24.65 18.29
N GLY A 24 -18.33 23.66 18.70
CA GLY A 24 -18.07 22.23 18.41
C GLY A 24 -17.04 21.57 19.33
N MET A 25 -16.75 22.14 20.51
CA MET A 25 -15.84 21.62 21.52
C MET A 25 -16.58 20.93 22.66
N THR A 26 -15.98 19.92 23.27
CA THR A 26 -16.42 19.44 24.59
C THR A 26 -16.01 20.42 25.68
N SER A 27 -16.65 20.33 26.85
CA SER A 27 -16.30 21.18 28.01
C SER A 27 -14.83 21.00 28.45
N ASP A 28 -14.31 19.79 28.38
CA ASP A 28 -12.92 19.48 28.74
C ASP A 28 -11.94 20.07 27.72
N GLU A 29 -12.20 19.91 26.44
CA GLU A 29 -11.37 20.49 25.36
C GLU A 29 -11.34 22.02 25.45
N LEU A 30 -12.50 22.64 25.69
CA LEU A 30 -12.59 24.10 25.84
C LEU A 30 -11.82 24.59 27.06
N LYS A 31 -11.91 23.90 28.19
CA LYS A 31 -11.15 24.18 29.39
C LYS A 31 -9.65 24.05 29.15
N ASP A 32 -9.19 22.97 28.55
CA ASP A 32 -7.78 22.73 28.26
C ASP A 32 -7.22 23.77 27.29
N PHE A 33 -8.01 24.13 26.26
CA PHE A 33 -7.63 25.20 25.34
C PHE A 33 -7.50 26.55 26.06
N HIS A 34 -8.49 26.96 26.85
CA HIS A 34 -8.42 28.18 27.65
C HIS A 34 -7.21 28.17 28.56
N ASN A 35 -6.99 27.11 29.34
CA ASN A 35 -5.91 26.97 30.29
C ASN A 35 -4.50 26.98 29.65
N SER A 36 -4.41 26.60 28.38
CA SER A 36 -3.14 26.66 27.64
C SER A 36 -2.78 28.07 27.13
N HIS A 37 -3.77 28.98 27.05
CA HIS A 37 -3.62 30.33 26.50
C HIS A 37 -3.87 31.46 27.50
N CYS A 38 -4.30 31.16 28.74
CA CYS A 38 -4.55 32.16 29.78
C CYS A 38 -3.43 32.19 30.81
N ASP A 39 -3.39 33.30 31.60
CA ASP A 39 -2.52 33.42 32.75
C ASP A 39 -2.91 32.44 33.87
N LYS A 40 -1.96 32.12 34.77
CA LYS A 40 -2.19 31.17 35.88
C LYS A 40 -3.38 31.53 36.76
N MET A 41 -3.69 32.84 36.91
CA MET A 41 -4.78 33.36 37.73
C MET A 41 -6.16 33.13 37.10
N ASP A 42 -6.24 33.02 35.78
CA ASP A 42 -7.49 32.88 35.02
C ASP A 42 -7.80 31.44 34.65
N ARG A 43 -7.00 30.47 35.14
CA ARG A 43 -7.19 29.05 34.83
C ARG A 43 -8.48 28.48 35.41
N LEU A 44 -9.19 27.72 34.61
CA LEU A 44 -10.34 26.92 35.00
C LEU A 44 -9.87 25.62 35.67
N TRP A 45 -10.11 25.48 36.97
CA TRP A 45 -9.80 24.26 37.73
C TRP A 45 -10.91 23.20 37.61
N PHE A 46 -12.15 23.66 37.44
CA PHE A 46 -13.34 22.83 37.30
C PHE A 46 -14.08 23.15 36.00
N ASN A 47 -15.02 22.29 35.59
CA ASN A 47 -15.86 22.53 34.40
C ASN A 47 -16.98 23.55 34.70
N ASN A 48 -16.63 24.68 35.31
CA ASN A 48 -17.55 25.78 35.56
C ASN A 48 -16.87 27.13 35.29
N LEU A 49 -17.68 28.17 35.11
CA LEU A 49 -17.24 29.52 34.75
C LEU A 49 -17.28 30.47 35.92
N VAL A 50 -17.30 29.96 37.16
CA VAL A 50 -17.42 30.80 38.36
C VAL A 50 -16.17 31.68 38.52
N GLY A 51 -16.40 33.00 38.60
CA GLY A 51 -15.34 33.99 38.82
C GLY A 51 -14.59 34.44 37.57
N ILE A 52 -14.91 33.89 36.41
CA ILE A 52 -14.31 34.23 35.12
C ILE A 52 -15.26 35.08 34.29
N ARG A 53 -14.77 36.21 33.74
CA ARG A 53 -15.55 37.12 32.90
C ARG A 53 -15.41 36.80 31.40
N GLN A 54 -14.26 36.32 31.01
CA GLN A 54 -13.90 36.02 29.62
C GLN A 54 -13.26 34.66 29.52
N ILE A 55 -13.55 33.94 28.45
CA ILE A 55 -12.90 32.67 28.11
C ILE A 55 -12.21 32.80 26.75
N ILE A 56 -11.01 32.27 26.67
CA ILE A 56 -10.26 32.20 25.40
C ILE A 56 -10.79 31.02 24.59
N ILE A 57 -11.26 31.29 23.39
CA ILE A 57 -11.77 30.30 22.45
C ILE A 57 -10.96 30.37 21.15
N PRO A 58 -10.83 29.25 20.41
CA PRO A 58 -10.19 29.29 19.11
C PRO A 58 -11.09 29.99 18.08
N LYS A 59 -10.49 30.79 17.19
CA LYS A 59 -11.20 31.45 16.07
C LYS A 59 -11.83 30.45 15.10
N GLN A 60 -11.15 29.33 14.89
CA GLN A 60 -11.63 28.20 14.10
C GLN A 60 -11.33 26.93 14.85
N TYR A 61 -12.33 26.24 15.31
CA TYR A 61 -12.19 24.95 15.96
C TYR A 61 -12.94 23.88 15.17
N LYS A 62 -12.28 22.75 15.02
CA LYS A 62 -12.90 21.53 14.54
C LYS A 62 -12.78 20.48 15.64
N SER A 63 -13.90 19.96 16.08
CA SER A 63 -13.89 18.86 17.06
C SER A 63 -13.19 17.62 16.48
N PRO A 64 -12.64 16.75 17.32
CA PRO A 64 -12.07 15.48 16.87
C PRO A 64 -13.04 14.68 15.98
N SER A 65 -14.34 14.74 16.26
CA SER A 65 -15.36 14.10 15.42
C SER A 65 -15.51 14.76 14.05
N GLN A 66 -15.43 16.10 13.97
CA GLN A 66 -15.46 16.83 12.70
C GLN A 66 -14.20 16.57 11.88
N LEU A 67 -13.01 16.59 12.51
CA LEU A 67 -11.74 16.23 11.85
C LEU A 67 -11.79 14.81 11.29
N LYS A 68 -12.32 13.87 12.07
CA LYS A 68 -12.51 12.50 11.61
C LYS A 68 -13.46 12.41 10.41
N THR A 69 -14.58 13.11 10.46
CA THR A 69 -15.57 13.14 9.36
C THR A 69 -14.98 13.80 8.11
N GLU A 70 -14.15 14.82 8.26
CA GLU A 70 -13.46 15.46 7.14
C GLU A 70 -12.42 14.52 6.53
N LEU A 71 -11.59 13.89 7.36
CA LEU A 71 -10.64 12.88 6.90
C LEU A 71 -11.36 11.76 6.13
N GLU A 72 -12.45 11.20 6.68
CA GLU A 72 -13.22 10.14 6.02
C GLU A 72 -13.71 10.54 4.62
N LYS A 73 -14.05 11.83 4.41
CA LYS A 73 -14.43 12.36 3.08
C LYS A 73 -13.23 12.50 2.13
N GLU A 74 -12.04 12.70 2.67
CA GLU A 74 -10.81 12.89 1.90
C GLU A 74 -10.14 11.57 1.53
N LEU A 75 -10.35 10.51 2.32
CA LEU A 75 -9.77 9.18 2.09
C LEU A 75 -10.26 8.55 0.76
N PRO A 76 -9.47 7.61 0.20
CA PRO A 76 -9.91 6.76 -0.91
C PRO A 76 -11.23 6.03 -0.60
N PRO A 77 -11.98 5.58 -1.61
CA PRO A 77 -13.20 4.82 -1.39
C PRO A 77 -12.89 3.48 -0.67
N SER A 78 -13.86 2.96 0.08
CA SER A 78 -13.74 1.66 0.76
C SER A 78 -13.83 0.46 -0.19
N SER A 79 -14.02 0.70 -1.47
CA SER A 79 -14.06 -0.31 -2.53
C SER A 79 -13.20 0.09 -3.71
N ILE A 80 -12.63 -0.90 -4.40
CA ILE A 80 -11.80 -0.65 -5.57
C ILE A 80 -12.63 -0.11 -6.72
N THR A 81 -12.13 0.92 -7.39
CA THR A 81 -12.75 1.52 -8.57
C THR A 81 -11.68 1.82 -9.61
N ARG A 82 -12.08 1.86 -10.89
CA ARG A 82 -11.16 2.27 -11.97
C ARG A 82 -10.58 3.68 -11.75
N TYR A 83 -11.28 4.55 -11.07
CA TYR A 83 -10.84 5.93 -10.81
C TYR A 83 -9.75 6.03 -9.75
N PHE A 84 -9.57 5.01 -8.93
CA PHE A 84 -8.48 4.95 -7.96
C PHE A 84 -7.10 4.84 -8.64
N TYR A 85 -7.04 4.33 -9.86
CA TYR A 85 -5.79 4.12 -10.58
C TYR A 85 -5.54 5.16 -11.66
N ALA A 86 -4.25 5.47 -11.90
CA ALA A 86 -3.81 6.02 -13.16
C ALA A 86 -3.73 4.91 -14.23
N ASN A 87 -3.74 5.29 -15.50
CA ASN A 87 -3.60 4.33 -16.59
C ASN A 87 -2.20 3.73 -16.66
N THR A 88 -1.19 4.52 -16.33
CA THR A 88 0.22 4.12 -16.39
C THR A 88 0.99 4.62 -15.18
N TYR A 89 1.85 3.75 -14.63
CA TYR A 89 2.81 4.09 -13.58
C TYR A 89 4.23 3.77 -14.05
N SER A 90 5.19 4.65 -13.69
CA SER A 90 6.60 4.33 -13.69
C SER A 90 6.95 3.62 -12.38
N ILE A 91 7.67 2.52 -12.48
CA ILE A 91 8.07 1.69 -11.34
C ILE A 91 9.58 1.76 -11.20
N LYS A 92 10.01 1.94 -9.96
CA LYS A 92 11.41 1.82 -9.55
C LYS A 92 11.49 0.85 -8.40
N GLU A 93 12.24 -0.23 -8.58
CA GLU A 93 12.38 -1.29 -7.61
C GLU A 93 13.87 -1.51 -7.29
N SER A 94 14.23 -1.52 -6.01
CA SER A 94 15.61 -1.68 -5.56
C SER A 94 15.73 -2.87 -4.62
N PHE A 95 16.83 -3.59 -4.76
CA PHE A 95 17.17 -4.77 -3.97
C PHE A 95 18.53 -4.57 -3.33
N SER A 96 18.64 -4.91 -2.04
CA SER A 96 19.89 -4.88 -1.29
C SER A 96 19.88 -5.88 -0.15
N GLY A 97 21.04 -6.15 0.45
CA GLY A 97 21.21 -7.04 1.61
C GLY A 97 22.42 -7.95 1.50
N LEU A 98 22.59 -8.83 2.48
CA LEU A 98 23.76 -9.73 2.56
C LEU A 98 23.80 -10.78 1.46
N ILE A 99 22.64 -11.24 0.98
CA ILE A 99 22.54 -12.36 0.02
C ILE A 99 22.76 -11.99 -1.43
N GLN A 100 22.75 -10.71 -1.76
CA GLN A 100 22.86 -10.25 -3.15
C GLN A 100 23.49 -8.88 -3.26
N LYS A 101 24.21 -8.64 -4.36
CA LYS A 101 24.66 -7.29 -4.70
C LYS A 101 23.44 -6.40 -4.94
N SER A 102 23.54 -5.15 -4.52
CA SER A 102 22.48 -4.17 -4.77
C SER A 102 22.29 -3.95 -6.27
N PHE A 103 21.05 -3.93 -6.70
CA PHE A 103 20.65 -3.59 -8.07
C PHE A 103 19.28 -2.92 -8.07
N GLU A 104 18.99 -2.28 -9.17
CA GLU A 104 17.77 -1.53 -9.39
C GLU A 104 17.12 -1.98 -10.70
N ILE A 105 15.79 -2.04 -10.71
CA ILE A 105 14.98 -2.31 -11.90
C ILE A 105 13.99 -1.15 -12.06
N GLU A 106 13.93 -0.59 -13.26
CA GLU A 106 12.92 0.40 -13.64
C GLU A 106 12.07 -0.18 -14.76
N TYR A 107 10.77 0.07 -14.74
CA TYR A 107 9.84 -0.36 -15.80
C TYR A 107 8.54 0.43 -15.72
N LYS A 108 7.67 0.24 -16.69
CA LYS A 108 6.33 0.83 -16.71
C LYS A 108 5.26 -0.23 -16.55
N VAL A 109 4.13 0.18 -15.98
CA VAL A 109 2.95 -0.67 -15.80
C VAL A 109 1.72 0.07 -16.29
N ASP A 110 1.03 -0.51 -17.29
CA ASP A 110 -0.30 -0.09 -17.68
C ASP A 110 -1.35 -0.90 -16.94
N ILE A 111 -2.41 -0.21 -16.51
CA ILE A 111 -3.57 -0.78 -15.82
C ILE A 111 -4.80 -0.46 -16.64
N ARG A 112 -5.51 -1.49 -17.09
CA ARG A 112 -6.72 -1.35 -17.91
C ARG A 112 -7.86 -2.14 -17.30
N PHE A 113 -8.91 -1.44 -16.92
CA PHE A 113 -10.15 -2.06 -16.46
C PHE A 113 -11.01 -2.43 -17.65
N ARG A 114 -11.41 -3.69 -17.73
CA ARG A 114 -12.36 -4.12 -18.77
C ARG A 114 -13.77 -3.67 -18.43
N ASP A 115 -14.55 -3.31 -19.44
CA ASP A 115 -15.96 -3.03 -19.25
C ASP A 115 -16.73 -4.34 -19.01
N LYS A 116 -17.54 -4.35 -17.97
CA LYS A 116 -18.36 -5.50 -17.61
C LYS A 116 -19.57 -5.56 -18.55
N LYS A 117 -19.80 -6.73 -19.15
CA LYS A 117 -21.02 -7.01 -19.89
C LYS A 117 -22.24 -7.16 -18.97
N ASP A 118 -22.01 -7.47 -17.69
CA ASP A 118 -23.04 -7.68 -16.67
C ASP A 118 -22.55 -7.08 -15.34
N ASN A 119 -23.33 -6.15 -14.77
CA ASN A 119 -22.98 -5.42 -13.55
C ASN A 119 -23.07 -6.26 -12.26
N ASN A 120 -23.42 -7.53 -12.34
CA ASN A 120 -23.65 -8.39 -11.18
C ASN A 120 -22.40 -9.11 -10.65
N HIS A 121 -21.22 -8.90 -11.24
CA HIS A 121 -20.01 -9.54 -10.76
C HIS A 121 -19.39 -8.77 -9.57
N PRO A 122 -19.06 -9.46 -8.45
CA PRO A 122 -18.48 -8.85 -7.26
C PRO A 122 -16.99 -8.51 -7.41
N PHE A 123 -16.43 -8.54 -8.61
CA PHE A 123 -15.02 -8.27 -8.91
C PHE A 123 -14.87 -7.42 -10.16
N GLU A 124 -13.75 -6.71 -10.24
CA GLU A 124 -13.27 -6.05 -11.46
C GLU A 124 -12.34 -6.97 -12.23
N ILE A 125 -12.32 -6.83 -13.58
CA ILE A 125 -11.34 -7.48 -14.44
C ILE A 125 -10.31 -6.43 -14.82
N VAL A 126 -9.04 -6.70 -14.51
CA VAL A 126 -7.95 -5.75 -14.68
C VAL A 126 -6.83 -6.39 -15.49
N ASP A 127 -6.51 -5.77 -16.62
CA ASP A 127 -5.38 -6.15 -17.47
C ASP A 127 -4.14 -5.37 -17.02
N ILE A 128 -3.04 -6.08 -16.80
CA ILE A 128 -1.74 -5.53 -16.44
C ILE A 128 -0.76 -5.79 -17.57
N ILE A 129 -0.07 -4.73 -18.00
CA ILE A 129 0.99 -4.77 -19.01
C ILE A 129 2.24 -4.17 -18.39
N THR A 130 3.35 -4.89 -18.38
CA THR A 130 4.65 -4.41 -17.93
C THR A 130 5.61 -4.29 -19.11
N TYR A 131 6.34 -3.20 -19.21
CA TYR A 131 7.21 -2.92 -20.36
C TYR A 131 8.31 -1.89 -20.02
N ASP A 132 9.22 -1.60 -20.96
CA ASP A 132 10.33 -0.65 -20.83
C ASP A 132 11.27 -0.97 -19.66
N PHE A 133 11.71 -2.23 -19.55
CA PHE A 133 12.56 -2.67 -18.44
C PHE A 133 14.00 -2.16 -18.60
N LEU A 134 14.50 -1.54 -17.50
CA LEU A 134 15.89 -1.17 -17.32
C LEU A 134 16.44 -1.83 -16.06
N LYS A 135 17.71 -2.23 -16.10
CA LYS A 135 18.46 -2.75 -14.94
C LYS A 135 19.66 -1.86 -14.71
N ASN A 136 19.72 -1.20 -13.55
CA ASN A 136 20.74 -0.19 -13.24
C ASN A 136 20.85 0.90 -14.31
N GLY A 137 19.71 1.38 -14.81
CA GLY A 137 19.61 2.44 -15.82
C GLY A 137 19.90 2.02 -17.27
N SER A 138 20.15 0.72 -17.54
CA SER A 138 20.44 0.21 -18.89
C SER A 138 19.48 -0.91 -19.27
N THR A 139 19.19 -1.02 -20.57
CA THR A 139 18.45 -2.19 -21.07
C THR A 139 19.21 -3.46 -20.73
N PRO A 140 18.54 -4.49 -20.17
CA PRO A 140 19.21 -5.76 -19.88
C PRO A 140 19.78 -6.39 -21.15
N ASP A 141 21.11 -6.57 -21.19
CA ASP A 141 21.87 -7.07 -22.35
C ASP A 141 22.28 -8.54 -22.19
N ASP A 142 22.12 -9.10 -20.99
CA ASP A 142 22.36 -10.50 -20.78
C ASP A 142 21.21 -11.37 -21.36
N LYS A 143 21.61 -12.46 -22.03
CA LYS A 143 20.67 -13.31 -22.75
C LYS A 143 19.59 -13.96 -21.87
N MET A 144 19.87 -14.20 -20.57
CA MET A 144 18.90 -14.80 -19.66
C MET A 144 17.82 -13.77 -19.25
N SER A 145 18.20 -12.53 -19.01
CA SER A 145 17.23 -11.44 -18.79
C SER A 145 16.40 -11.20 -20.04
N SER A 146 17.02 -11.21 -21.22
CA SER A 146 16.32 -10.99 -22.50
C SER A 146 15.26 -12.07 -22.77
N ILE A 147 15.59 -13.35 -22.59
CA ILE A 147 14.60 -14.43 -22.78
C ILE A 147 13.48 -14.39 -21.74
N SER A 148 13.82 -14.03 -20.48
CA SER A 148 12.83 -13.91 -19.41
C SER A 148 11.82 -12.80 -19.73
N LEU A 149 12.29 -11.64 -20.17
CA LEU A 149 11.44 -10.51 -20.57
C LEU A 149 10.57 -10.88 -21.78
N ALA A 150 11.16 -11.51 -22.81
CA ALA A 150 10.43 -11.95 -24.00
C ALA A 150 9.32 -12.97 -23.66
N CYS A 151 9.57 -13.90 -22.73
CA CYS A 151 8.55 -14.82 -22.25
C CYS A 151 7.42 -14.09 -21.52
N MET A 152 7.73 -13.12 -20.64
CA MET A 152 6.70 -12.33 -19.96
C MET A 152 5.90 -11.44 -20.92
N GLU A 153 6.55 -10.86 -21.90
CA GLU A 153 5.89 -10.09 -22.96
C GLU A 153 4.94 -10.96 -23.80
N SER A 154 5.33 -12.20 -24.10
CA SER A 154 4.52 -13.13 -24.90
C SER A 154 3.17 -13.46 -24.26
N ILE A 155 3.05 -13.41 -22.93
CA ILE A 155 1.81 -13.68 -22.20
C ILE A 155 1.03 -12.41 -21.82
N SER A 156 1.58 -11.22 -22.14
CA SER A 156 0.95 -9.93 -21.86
C SER A 156 -0.25 -9.65 -22.80
N PRO A 157 -1.27 -8.90 -22.35
CA PRO A 157 -1.57 -8.52 -20.96
C PRO A 157 -1.94 -9.72 -20.09
N ILE A 158 -1.63 -9.62 -18.80
CA ILE A 158 -2.08 -10.58 -17.78
C ILE A 158 -3.37 -10.04 -17.15
N SER A 159 -4.44 -10.82 -17.18
CA SER A 159 -5.76 -10.42 -16.72
C SER A 159 -6.05 -11.03 -15.35
N PHE A 160 -6.39 -10.16 -14.37
CA PHE A 160 -6.72 -10.57 -13.01
C PHE A 160 -8.17 -10.28 -12.67
N THR A 161 -8.72 -11.07 -11.76
CA THR A 161 -9.94 -10.76 -11.02
C THR A 161 -9.57 -10.04 -9.73
N VAL A 162 -10.16 -8.87 -9.50
CA VAL A 162 -9.92 -8.05 -8.31
C VAL A 162 -11.26 -7.81 -7.61
N PRO A 163 -11.49 -8.40 -6.43
CA PRO A 163 -12.67 -8.15 -5.62
C PRO A 163 -12.79 -6.67 -5.25
N VAL A 164 -14.00 -6.20 -4.97
CA VAL A 164 -14.25 -4.81 -4.57
C VAL A 164 -13.48 -4.38 -3.31
N GLN A 165 -13.11 -5.34 -2.46
CA GLN A 165 -12.29 -5.10 -1.27
C GLN A 165 -10.80 -4.88 -1.57
N GLY A 166 -10.37 -5.07 -2.81
CA GLY A 166 -8.97 -5.02 -3.23
C GLY A 166 -8.30 -6.39 -3.17
N ARG A 167 -7.00 -6.43 -3.44
CA ARG A 167 -6.15 -7.59 -3.70
C ARG A 167 -6.63 -8.45 -4.89
N ILE A 168 -5.68 -8.94 -5.64
CA ILE A 168 -5.98 -9.89 -6.71
C ILE A 168 -6.43 -11.23 -6.10
N SER A 169 -7.47 -11.84 -6.65
CA SER A 169 -8.04 -13.11 -6.16
C SER A 169 -7.87 -14.28 -7.12
N GLY A 170 -7.47 -14.03 -8.35
CA GLY A 170 -7.26 -15.04 -9.37
C GLY A 170 -6.93 -14.43 -10.72
N PHE A 171 -6.72 -15.28 -11.70
CA PHE A 171 -6.66 -14.87 -13.10
C PHE A 171 -8.08 -14.81 -13.69
N TYR A 172 -8.24 -13.91 -14.64
CA TYR A 172 -9.35 -13.97 -15.57
C TYR A 172 -8.85 -14.66 -16.86
N GLU A 173 -9.47 -15.80 -17.22
CA GLU A 173 -9.10 -16.59 -18.41
C GLU A 173 -7.63 -17.05 -18.44
N PHE A 174 -7.17 -17.73 -17.38
CA PHE A 174 -5.77 -18.22 -17.25
C PHE A 174 -5.28 -18.99 -18.48
N GLU A 175 -6.14 -19.82 -19.07
CA GLU A 175 -5.81 -20.64 -20.25
C GLU A 175 -5.34 -19.81 -21.45
N THR A 176 -5.70 -18.53 -21.51
CA THR A 176 -5.25 -17.64 -22.59
C THR A 176 -3.76 -17.33 -22.50
N LEU A 177 -3.15 -17.39 -21.32
CA LEU A 177 -1.72 -17.13 -21.14
C LEU A 177 -0.87 -18.16 -21.87
N LYS A 178 -1.23 -19.44 -21.73
CA LYS A 178 -0.54 -20.52 -22.44
C LYS A 178 -0.71 -20.40 -23.96
N LYS A 179 -1.94 -20.10 -24.43
CA LYS A 179 -2.20 -19.90 -25.88
C LYS A 179 -1.35 -18.77 -26.45
N LYS A 180 -1.28 -17.62 -25.77
CA LYS A 180 -0.44 -16.49 -26.19
C LYS A 180 1.05 -16.89 -26.27
N PHE A 181 1.54 -17.64 -25.27
CA PHE A 181 2.91 -18.14 -25.28
C PHE A 181 3.15 -19.10 -26.44
N ASP A 182 2.25 -20.08 -26.66
CA ASP A 182 2.38 -21.08 -27.72
C ASP A 182 2.40 -20.43 -29.12
N GLU A 183 1.61 -19.36 -29.33
CA GLU A 183 1.62 -18.57 -30.56
C GLU A 183 2.97 -17.88 -30.83
N LYS A 184 3.68 -17.46 -29.77
CA LYS A 184 4.98 -16.77 -29.86
C LYS A 184 6.20 -17.70 -29.74
N ARG A 185 5.98 -18.91 -29.28
CA ARG A 185 7.04 -19.87 -28.92
C ARG A 185 8.01 -20.11 -30.06
N LYS A 186 7.51 -20.27 -31.28
CA LYS A 186 8.34 -20.54 -32.46
C LYS A 186 9.31 -19.38 -32.72
N ASP A 187 8.83 -18.15 -32.69
CA ASP A 187 9.65 -16.94 -32.88
C ASP A 187 10.74 -16.85 -31.80
N LEU A 188 10.39 -17.21 -30.55
CA LEU A 188 11.34 -17.23 -29.43
C LEU A 188 12.41 -18.31 -29.60
N GLU A 189 12.04 -19.51 -30.07
CA GLU A 189 12.99 -20.61 -30.32
C GLU A 189 13.94 -20.30 -31.50
N GLU A 190 13.46 -19.57 -32.52
CA GLU A 190 14.29 -19.09 -33.65
C GLU A 190 15.27 -18.00 -33.21
N PHE A 191 14.88 -17.13 -32.28
CA PHE A 191 15.74 -16.04 -31.80
C PHE A 191 16.74 -16.48 -30.72
N PHE A 192 16.29 -17.31 -29.76
CA PHE A 192 17.10 -17.81 -28.65
C PHE A 192 17.58 -19.22 -28.94
N ILE A 193 18.70 -19.33 -29.69
CA ILE A 193 19.26 -20.62 -30.13
C ILE A 193 20.15 -21.24 -29.02
N GLY A 194 19.93 -22.52 -28.68
CA GLY A 194 20.74 -23.32 -27.79
C GLY A 194 19.94 -24.05 -26.72
N ASP A 195 20.54 -25.13 -26.18
CA ASP A 195 19.86 -26.05 -25.26
C ASP A 195 19.39 -25.38 -23.96
N VAL A 196 20.16 -24.41 -23.44
CA VAL A 196 19.81 -23.66 -22.22
C VAL A 196 18.53 -22.84 -22.44
N TYR A 197 18.40 -22.19 -23.59
CA TYR A 197 17.19 -21.39 -23.90
C TYR A 197 16.01 -22.28 -24.16
N LYS A 198 16.21 -23.39 -24.87
CA LYS A 198 15.16 -24.39 -25.10
C LYS A 198 14.65 -24.96 -23.77
N ALA A 199 15.55 -25.30 -22.86
CA ALA A 199 15.18 -25.75 -21.52
C ALA A 199 14.41 -24.68 -20.74
N TYR A 200 14.79 -23.40 -20.85
CA TYR A 200 14.09 -22.29 -20.22
C TYR A 200 12.66 -22.15 -20.78
N LEU A 201 12.48 -22.14 -22.12
CA LEU A 201 11.17 -22.05 -22.77
C LEU A 201 10.27 -23.22 -22.38
N ASN A 202 10.80 -24.44 -22.34
CA ASN A 202 10.07 -25.62 -21.89
C ASN A 202 9.59 -25.44 -20.44
N ARG A 203 10.50 -25.02 -19.55
CA ARG A 203 10.16 -24.78 -18.15
C ARG A 203 9.13 -23.69 -17.96
N PHE A 204 9.21 -22.62 -18.75
CA PHE A 204 8.24 -21.55 -18.73
C PHE A 204 6.85 -22.06 -19.14
N CYS A 205 6.77 -22.84 -20.23
CA CYS A 205 5.56 -23.50 -20.71
C CYS A 205 4.95 -24.43 -19.64
N GLU A 206 5.76 -25.31 -19.04
CA GLU A 206 5.33 -26.20 -17.95
C GLU A 206 4.78 -25.43 -16.73
N ASN A 207 5.34 -24.27 -16.44
CA ASN A 207 4.85 -23.42 -15.34
C ASN A 207 3.49 -22.80 -15.69
N LEU A 208 3.25 -22.43 -16.97
CA LEU A 208 1.95 -21.94 -17.43
C LEU A 208 0.83 -23.00 -17.39
N GLU A 209 1.14 -24.26 -17.11
CA GLU A 209 0.14 -25.31 -16.84
C GLU A 209 -0.30 -25.35 -15.37
N LYS A 210 0.41 -24.63 -14.49
CA LYS A 210 0.20 -24.65 -13.03
C LYS A 210 -0.35 -23.31 -12.55
N GLN A 211 -1.65 -23.12 -12.73
CA GLN A 211 -2.32 -21.85 -12.38
C GLN A 211 -1.97 -21.33 -10.98
N ASP A 212 -2.08 -22.20 -9.97
CA ASP A 212 -1.84 -21.81 -8.56
C ASP A 212 -0.39 -21.37 -8.33
N TYR A 213 0.57 -22.02 -8.99
CA TYR A 213 1.97 -21.64 -8.91
C TYR A 213 2.22 -20.26 -9.53
N VAL A 214 1.71 -20.03 -10.75
CA VAL A 214 1.88 -18.74 -11.43
C VAL A 214 1.15 -17.63 -10.67
N PHE A 215 -0.06 -17.92 -10.18
CA PHE A 215 -0.82 -16.97 -9.38
C PHE A 215 -0.08 -16.60 -8.10
N LYS A 216 0.43 -17.60 -7.36
CA LYS A 216 1.21 -17.37 -6.15
C LYS A 216 2.48 -16.58 -6.45
N LEU A 217 3.20 -16.88 -7.52
CA LEU A 217 4.41 -16.17 -7.94
C LEU A 217 4.16 -14.68 -8.17
N LEU A 218 3.10 -14.35 -8.92
CA LEU A 218 2.75 -12.97 -9.23
C LEU A 218 2.15 -12.25 -8.01
N SER A 219 1.14 -12.82 -7.35
CA SER A 219 0.47 -12.21 -6.21
C SER A 219 1.38 -11.98 -5.01
N SER A 220 2.45 -12.76 -4.88
CA SER A 220 3.45 -12.61 -3.82
C SER A 220 4.54 -11.57 -4.15
N SER A 221 4.59 -11.06 -5.38
CA SER A 221 5.54 -9.98 -5.69
C SER A 221 5.12 -8.67 -5.02
N LEU A 222 6.10 -7.83 -4.69
CA LEU A 222 5.84 -6.56 -4.02
C LEU A 222 4.99 -5.61 -4.87
N LEU A 223 5.17 -5.66 -6.20
CA LEU A 223 4.36 -4.89 -7.15
C LEU A 223 2.86 -5.13 -6.95
N TYR A 224 2.41 -6.38 -7.00
CA TYR A 224 0.98 -6.68 -6.92
C TYR A 224 0.41 -6.48 -5.51
N GLN A 225 1.23 -6.67 -4.47
CA GLN A 225 0.84 -6.39 -3.09
C GLN A 225 0.63 -4.88 -2.85
N LEU A 226 1.47 -4.03 -3.46
CA LEU A 226 1.37 -2.57 -3.37
C LEU A 226 0.29 -2.00 -4.30
N LEU A 227 0.25 -2.50 -5.54
CA LEU A 227 -0.67 -2.00 -6.58
C LEU A 227 -2.13 -2.30 -6.24
N PHE A 228 -2.41 -3.44 -5.61
CA PHE A 228 -3.76 -3.85 -5.22
C PHE A 228 -3.91 -3.93 -3.69
N PRO A 229 -3.96 -2.76 -2.99
CA PRO A 229 -4.16 -2.74 -1.54
C PRO A 229 -5.55 -3.28 -1.18
N LYS A 230 -5.73 -3.74 0.05
CA LYS A 230 -7.08 -3.86 0.59
C LYS A 230 -7.61 -2.45 0.86
N MET A 231 -8.77 -2.13 0.32
CA MET A 231 -9.32 -0.78 0.40
C MET A 231 -9.68 -0.36 1.83
N ASP A 232 -9.94 -1.31 2.71
CA ASP A 232 -10.18 -1.05 4.14
C ASP A 232 -8.92 -0.58 4.90
N TRP A 233 -7.71 -0.76 4.35
CA TRP A 233 -6.49 -0.24 4.97
C TRP A 233 -6.48 1.29 5.08
N PHE A 234 -7.12 1.96 4.12
CA PHE A 234 -7.24 3.43 4.11
C PHE A 234 -8.18 3.99 5.18
N HIS A 235 -8.89 3.11 5.91
CA HIS A 235 -9.89 3.50 6.91
C HIS A 235 -9.60 2.92 8.30
N LYS A 236 -8.41 2.35 8.53
CA LYS A 236 -8.05 1.75 9.83
C LYS A 236 -7.75 2.83 10.85
N THR A 237 -8.43 2.77 11.98
CA THR A 237 -8.25 3.69 13.12
C THR A 237 -7.54 3.05 14.33
N SER A 238 -7.30 1.74 14.26
CA SER A 238 -6.62 0.97 15.32
C SER A 238 -5.65 -0.02 14.69
N ASN A 239 -4.77 -0.58 15.50
CA ASN A 239 -3.87 -1.64 15.04
C ASN A 239 -4.66 -2.89 14.65
N TRP A 240 -4.19 -3.56 13.59
CA TRP A 240 -4.79 -4.81 13.09
C TRP A 240 -3.71 -5.82 12.70
N THR A 241 -4.11 -7.01 12.35
CA THR A 241 -3.21 -8.03 11.80
C THR A 241 -3.50 -8.22 10.31
N GLU A 242 -2.45 -8.23 9.50
CA GLU A 242 -2.51 -8.45 8.06
C GLU A 242 -1.45 -9.46 7.62
N GLN A 243 -1.65 -10.06 6.46
CA GLN A 243 -0.73 -11.05 5.88
C GLN A 243 -0.02 -10.49 4.65
N PHE A 244 1.30 -10.66 4.62
CA PHE A 244 2.14 -10.25 3.50
C PHE A 244 3.12 -11.36 3.10
N TYR A 245 3.45 -11.40 1.81
CA TYR A 245 4.62 -12.11 1.33
C TYR A 245 5.84 -11.19 1.40
N PHE A 246 6.89 -11.66 2.04
CA PHE A 246 8.17 -10.95 2.07
C PHE A 246 9.13 -11.42 0.97
N LEU A 247 8.87 -12.57 0.41
CA LEU A 247 9.59 -13.13 -0.74
C LEU A 247 8.58 -13.69 -1.74
N PRO A 248 8.84 -13.56 -3.05
CA PRO A 248 8.02 -14.22 -4.05
C PRO A 248 7.94 -15.73 -3.81
N ASN A 249 6.75 -16.26 -3.99
CA ASN A 249 6.46 -17.70 -3.85
C ASN A 249 6.74 -18.31 -2.46
N SER A 250 6.92 -17.48 -1.43
CA SER A 250 7.14 -17.92 -0.04
C SER A 250 5.82 -18.23 0.70
N ILE A 251 5.86 -18.25 2.03
CA ILE A 251 4.68 -18.31 2.90
C ILE A 251 4.20 -16.90 3.25
N PHE A 252 2.91 -16.78 3.59
CA PHE A 252 2.37 -15.58 4.21
C PHE A 252 2.89 -15.42 5.63
N LEU A 253 3.33 -14.20 5.96
CA LEU A 253 3.71 -13.81 7.30
C LEU A 253 2.68 -12.84 7.86
N LYS A 254 2.21 -13.10 9.07
CA LYS A 254 1.31 -12.19 9.79
C LYS A 254 2.10 -11.02 10.32
N CYS A 255 1.64 -9.81 10.03
CA CYS A 255 2.21 -8.57 10.52
C CYS A 255 1.23 -7.83 11.43
N SER A 256 1.74 -7.27 12.51
CA SER A 256 1.00 -6.28 13.31
C SER A 256 1.12 -4.94 12.62
N MET A 257 0.00 -4.41 12.14
CA MET A 257 -0.08 -3.20 11.34
C MET A 257 -0.57 -2.01 12.14
N SER A 258 -0.11 -0.82 11.77
CA SER A 258 -0.65 0.47 12.19
C SER A 258 -0.78 1.40 10.99
N ALA A 259 -1.72 2.36 11.05
CA ALA A 259 -1.91 3.38 10.03
C ALA A 259 -1.73 4.79 10.62
N LYS A 260 -1.16 5.68 9.80
CA LYS A 260 -1.13 7.13 10.05
C LYS A 260 -1.57 7.85 8.79
N TYR A 261 -2.30 8.96 8.98
CA TYR A 261 -2.79 9.80 7.90
C TYR A 261 -2.24 11.20 8.06
N ASN A 262 -1.75 11.76 6.95
CA ASN A 262 -1.37 13.16 6.86
C ASN A 262 -2.14 13.78 5.70
N HIS A 263 -2.99 14.77 6.00
CA HIS A 263 -3.89 15.38 5.01
C HIS A 263 -4.03 16.89 5.18
N GLU A 264 -3.45 17.46 6.25
CA GLU A 264 -3.61 18.87 6.54
C GLU A 264 -2.76 19.75 5.59
N GLY A 265 -3.34 20.85 5.12
CA GLY A 265 -2.64 21.85 4.30
C GLY A 265 -2.20 21.40 2.90
N THR A 266 -2.66 20.25 2.42
CA THR A 266 -2.28 19.69 1.11
C THR A 266 -3.51 19.26 0.30
N GLU A 267 -3.38 19.10 -1.02
CA GLU A 267 -4.39 18.50 -1.90
C GLU A 267 -4.31 16.96 -1.92
N ILE A 268 -3.41 16.38 -1.13
CA ILE A 268 -3.09 14.95 -1.10
C ILE A 268 -3.40 14.40 0.29
N VAL A 269 -3.88 13.17 0.34
CA VAL A 269 -3.86 12.35 1.57
C VAL A 269 -2.69 11.39 1.48
N GLU A 270 -1.78 11.51 2.42
CA GLU A 270 -0.71 10.54 2.65
C GLU A 270 -1.18 9.49 3.66
N THR A 271 -1.24 8.23 3.26
CA THR A 271 -1.55 7.10 4.13
C THR A 271 -0.30 6.26 4.34
N GLN A 272 0.25 6.30 5.55
CA GLN A 272 1.41 5.50 5.94
C GLN A 272 0.97 4.29 6.75
N LEU A 273 1.32 3.08 6.26
CA LEU A 273 1.06 1.82 6.92
C LEU A 273 2.39 1.20 7.33
N LYS A 274 2.51 0.84 8.61
CA LYS A 274 3.72 0.17 9.14
C LYS A 274 3.35 -1.15 9.76
N GLY A 275 4.15 -2.17 9.49
CA GLY A 275 3.94 -3.51 9.99
C GLY A 275 5.23 -4.18 10.46
N LYS A 276 5.10 -5.02 11.51
CA LYS A 276 6.15 -5.90 11.98
C LYS A 276 5.66 -7.34 11.99
N ILE A 277 6.52 -8.26 11.59
CA ILE A 277 6.21 -9.70 11.63
C ILE A 277 5.90 -10.11 13.07
N LYS A 278 4.81 -10.87 13.24
CA LYS A 278 4.41 -11.50 14.50
C LYS A 278 4.75 -12.98 14.57
N ASP A 279 4.77 -13.62 13.42
CA ASP A 279 5.01 -15.05 13.32
C ASP A 279 6.49 -15.36 13.60
N LEU A 280 6.72 -16.47 14.27
CA LEU A 280 8.07 -16.96 14.57
C LEU A 280 8.45 -17.99 13.51
N PHE A 281 9.07 -17.53 12.42
CA PHE A 281 9.59 -18.38 11.36
C PHE A 281 11.10 -18.27 11.26
N SER A 282 11.73 -19.38 10.92
CA SER A 282 13.13 -19.42 10.53
C SER A 282 13.31 -18.95 9.07
N LEU A 283 14.51 -18.51 8.73
CA LEU A 283 14.81 -18.13 7.35
C LEU A 283 14.58 -19.30 6.36
N GLN A 284 14.89 -20.53 6.78
CA GLN A 284 14.69 -21.72 5.93
C GLN A 284 13.21 -21.97 5.63
N GLU A 285 12.31 -21.83 6.63
CA GLU A 285 10.88 -21.97 6.43
C GLU A 285 10.36 -20.96 5.40
N ILE A 286 10.80 -19.70 5.51
CA ILE A 286 10.39 -18.65 4.58
C ILE A 286 10.91 -18.93 3.16
N LEU A 287 12.19 -19.28 3.01
CA LEU A 287 12.80 -19.56 1.70
C LEU A 287 12.21 -20.80 1.02
N ARG A 288 11.88 -21.84 1.79
CA ARG A 288 11.27 -23.07 1.27
C ARG A 288 9.77 -22.96 1.07
N GLY A 289 9.14 -21.94 1.64
CA GLY A 289 7.68 -21.76 1.58
C GLY A 289 6.89 -22.81 2.36
N GLN A 290 7.52 -23.44 3.37
CA GLN A 290 6.93 -24.50 4.20
C GLN A 290 7.29 -24.27 5.67
N SER A 291 6.37 -24.57 6.58
CA SER A 291 6.62 -24.53 8.02
C SER A 291 7.16 -25.88 8.50
N PHE A 292 8.12 -25.84 9.44
CA PHE A 292 8.71 -27.02 10.07
C PHE A 292 8.44 -26.95 11.58
N GLU A 293 7.86 -27.99 12.16
CA GLU A 293 7.48 -27.99 13.58
C GLU A 293 8.64 -28.13 14.56
N ASP A 294 9.75 -28.74 14.16
CA ASP A 294 10.76 -29.28 15.08
C ASP A 294 12.05 -28.49 15.26
N GLN A 295 12.39 -27.49 14.48
CA GLN A 295 13.61 -26.70 14.65
C GLN A 295 13.41 -25.25 14.23
N ARG A 296 13.13 -24.39 15.20
CA ARG A 296 13.04 -22.93 14.99
C ARG A 296 14.33 -22.23 15.44
N ASP A 297 15.47 -22.71 14.94
CA ASP A 297 16.71 -21.98 15.06
C ASP A 297 16.70 -20.79 14.06
N GLU A 298 17.28 -19.67 14.47
CA GLU A 298 17.46 -18.50 13.61
C GLU A 298 16.14 -17.80 13.17
N LEU A 299 15.35 -17.35 14.14
CA LEU A 299 14.14 -16.58 13.87
C LEU A 299 14.46 -15.29 13.13
N VAL A 300 13.63 -14.97 12.13
CA VAL A 300 13.75 -13.74 11.33
C VAL A 300 12.84 -12.66 11.90
N ASP A 301 13.36 -11.46 12.02
CA ASP A 301 12.56 -10.25 12.19
C ASP A 301 12.34 -9.59 10.83
N GLY A 302 11.21 -8.90 10.66
CA GLY A 302 10.91 -8.22 9.42
C GLY A 302 9.90 -7.11 9.59
N GLU A 303 10.08 -6.11 8.75
CA GLU A 303 9.27 -4.91 8.73
C GLU A 303 8.72 -4.68 7.32
N ILE A 304 7.48 -4.20 7.24
CA ILE A 304 6.86 -3.70 6.02
C ILE A 304 6.42 -2.25 6.26
N GLU A 305 6.76 -1.39 5.33
CA GLU A 305 6.23 -0.03 5.27
C GLU A 305 5.60 0.19 3.90
N LEU A 306 4.36 0.72 3.91
CA LEU A 306 3.65 1.10 2.71
C LEU A 306 3.23 2.56 2.85
N LEU A 307 3.42 3.34 1.80
CA LEU A 307 3.02 4.74 1.71
C LEU A 307 2.17 4.92 0.47
N TYR A 308 1.01 5.56 0.61
CA TYR A 308 0.12 5.89 -0.50
C TYR A 308 -0.19 7.37 -0.50
N ASN A 309 0.06 8.03 -1.60
CA ASN A 309 -0.32 9.41 -1.87
C ASN A 309 -1.53 9.42 -2.81
N THR A 310 -2.67 9.87 -2.30
CA THR A 310 -3.92 9.91 -3.04
C THR A 310 -4.47 11.32 -3.14
N ASP A 311 -4.99 11.69 -4.30
CA ASP A 311 -5.61 13.00 -4.51
C ASP A 311 -6.95 13.10 -3.76
N LYS A 312 -7.15 14.18 -3.02
CA LYS A 312 -8.35 14.38 -2.19
C LYS A 312 -9.64 14.47 -2.99
N LYS A 313 -9.61 15.05 -4.18
CA LYS A 313 -10.80 15.31 -5.01
C LYS A 313 -11.14 14.11 -5.88
N THR A 314 -10.15 13.62 -6.63
CA THR A 314 -10.34 12.52 -7.57
C THR A 314 -10.23 11.14 -6.93
N LYS A 315 -9.66 11.05 -5.71
CA LYS A 315 -9.36 9.81 -4.98
C LYS A 315 -8.36 8.90 -5.69
N LYS A 316 -7.64 9.44 -6.67
CA LYS A 316 -6.69 8.69 -7.48
C LYS A 316 -5.39 8.49 -6.71
N MET A 317 -4.83 7.31 -6.81
CA MET A 317 -3.48 7.00 -6.34
C MET A 317 -2.46 7.64 -7.29
N LEU A 318 -1.75 8.64 -6.79
CA LEU A 318 -0.73 9.38 -7.54
C LEU A 318 0.63 8.70 -7.42
N GLU A 319 0.93 8.22 -6.23
CA GLU A 319 2.19 7.59 -5.89
C GLU A 319 1.95 6.53 -4.82
N ALA A 320 2.73 5.46 -4.86
CA ALA A 320 2.81 4.51 -3.76
C ALA A 320 4.25 4.01 -3.59
N GLU A 321 4.65 3.80 -2.35
CA GLU A 321 5.95 3.25 -2.01
C GLU A 321 5.80 2.06 -1.07
N ALA A 322 6.67 1.06 -1.21
CA ALA A 322 6.75 -0.06 -0.32
C ALA A 322 8.20 -0.34 0.06
N SER A 323 8.42 -0.74 1.30
CA SER A 323 9.71 -1.26 1.77
C SER A 323 9.47 -2.53 2.56
N LEU A 324 10.11 -3.62 2.15
CA LEU A 324 10.17 -4.88 2.86
C LEU A 324 11.59 -5.08 3.38
N THR A 325 11.75 -5.27 4.66
CA THR A 325 13.05 -5.51 5.28
C THR A 325 13.02 -6.79 6.09
N PHE A 326 13.93 -7.69 5.77
CA PHE A 326 14.24 -8.85 6.60
C PHE A 326 15.54 -8.62 7.35
N LYS A 327 15.53 -8.92 8.65
CA LYS A 327 16.69 -8.85 9.52
C LYS A 327 16.96 -10.24 10.12
N LYS A 328 18.22 -10.59 10.17
CA LYS A 328 18.76 -11.72 10.94
C LYS A 328 19.86 -11.20 11.85
N ASP A 329 19.80 -11.49 13.14
CA ASP A 329 20.78 -11.04 14.13
C ASP A 329 21.04 -9.53 14.09
N GLN A 330 19.95 -8.74 13.88
CA GLN A 330 19.94 -7.28 13.69
C GLN A 330 20.57 -6.77 12.38
N GLU A 331 21.14 -7.63 11.55
CA GLU A 331 21.64 -7.26 10.23
C GLU A 331 20.57 -7.37 9.15
N ILE A 332 20.61 -6.46 8.17
CA ILE A 332 19.68 -6.49 7.04
C ILE A 332 20.08 -7.65 6.11
N PHE A 333 19.36 -8.75 6.24
CA PHE A 333 19.55 -9.91 5.36
C PHE A 333 19.07 -9.62 3.94
N ARG A 334 17.91 -8.96 3.80
CA ARG A 334 17.33 -8.52 2.53
C ARG A 334 16.48 -7.29 2.74
N LYS A 335 16.63 -6.33 1.86
CA LYS A 335 15.73 -5.19 1.72
C LYS A 335 15.29 -5.07 0.26
N GLN A 336 13.99 -4.88 0.06
CA GLN A 336 13.38 -4.60 -1.23
C GLN A 336 12.53 -3.35 -1.06
N THR A 337 12.74 -2.38 -1.94
CA THR A 337 11.90 -1.18 -2.00
C THR A 337 11.28 -1.08 -3.37
N LEU A 338 10.07 -0.57 -3.45
CA LEU A 338 9.35 -0.35 -4.70
C LEU A 338 8.62 0.98 -4.62
N LYS A 339 8.76 1.78 -5.65
CA LYS A 339 8.07 3.05 -5.82
C LYS A 339 7.29 3.03 -7.13
N LEU A 340 5.99 3.40 -7.05
CA LEU A 340 5.13 3.67 -8.19
C LEU A 340 4.90 5.17 -8.26
N THR A 341 5.03 5.75 -9.44
CA THR A 341 4.70 7.15 -9.68
C THR A 341 3.83 7.25 -10.93
N GLN A 342 2.69 7.93 -10.82
CA GLN A 342 1.80 8.17 -11.94
C GLN A 342 2.57 8.87 -13.07
N ASN A 343 2.46 8.35 -14.28
CA ASN A 343 2.85 9.09 -15.48
C ASN A 343 1.74 10.06 -15.84
N GLY A 344 2.10 11.34 -16.01
CA GLY A 344 1.17 12.42 -16.34
C GLY A 344 0.52 12.28 -17.71
#